data_8137db528bc1eeced366c8c35c7c05af
#
_entry.id   8137db528bc1eeced366c8c35c7c05af
#
_cell.length_a   1.000
_cell.length_b   1.000
_cell.length_c   1.000
_cell.angle_alpha   90.00
_cell.angle_beta   90.00
_cell.angle_gamma   90.00
#
_symmetry.space_group_name_H-M   'P 1'
#
loop_
_entity.id
_entity.type
_entity.pdbx_description
1 polymer ?
#
loop_
_entity_poly.entity_id
_entity_poly.type
_entity_poly.pdbx_seq_one_letter_code
_entity_poly.pdbx_strand_id
1 'polypeptide(L)'
;MARVRRLLLSWEAGLVLLIILVVIIGQSADHDLISSFNLQTTALNNVILLCLALGVAPVIMTSDIDLSVVGTLALSGVVMGDLMAHGTATWLAITIGLAISLVCGLINGLLVVLFDLPALAVTLGTMGAYTGISFLILGGLAITTFPNSVVSFGSSNLSGTQIPFAAVVVLVIALIMAYLVHFTTWGKSLFAVGGSRKAALFSGIAVNRVRITTFVISGLLAGFAGLLFLGNYETAQAGMGASELLPAITAVILGGVSAYGGTGTIPGVVLAAILLALLQSALGLHGFSGEGQTMAVGFLLIIAIGAPPMARTARDWWRRRRANVMEFASAGTGESRGESEGSSGAEVRSTAVN
;
A
#
# COMPACT_ATOMS: atom_id res chain seq x y z
N MET A 1 22.94 19.57 -9.51
CA MET A 1 23.01 19.22 -8.09
C MET A 1 21.66 19.27 -7.36
N ALA A 2 20.79 20.28 -7.53
CA ALA A 2 19.48 20.36 -6.84
C ALA A 2 18.49 19.23 -7.19
N ARG A 3 18.45 18.72 -8.42
CA ARG A 3 17.60 17.59 -8.83
C ARG A 3 18.05 16.26 -8.20
N VAL A 4 19.35 15.99 -8.15
CA VAL A 4 19.90 14.77 -7.54
C VAL A 4 19.64 14.75 -6.03
N ARG A 5 19.79 15.91 -5.35
CA ARG A 5 19.48 16.04 -3.92
C ARG A 5 17.99 15.85 -3.60
N ARG A 6 17.07 16.26 -4.49
CA ARG A 6 15.63 16.01 -4.35
C ARG A 6 15.28 14.53 -4.56
N LEU A 7 15.96 13.84 -5.49
CA LEU A 7 15.79 12.41 -5.71
C LEU A 7 16.29 11.60 -4.51
N LEU A 8 17.44 11.95 -3.94
CA LEU A 8 18.02 11.27 -2.76
C LEU A 8 17.22 11.50 -1.46
N LEU A 9 16.37 12.53 -1.42
CA LEU A 9 15.50 12.85 -0.28
C LEU A 9 14.04 12.44 -0.55
N SER A 10 13.76 11.71 -1.63
CA SER A 10 12.43 11.18 -1.90
C SER A 10 12.12 9.96 -1.03
N TRP A 11 10.83 9.69 -0.82
CA TRP A 11 10.39 8.52 -0.06
C TRP A 11 10.86 7.22 -0.72
N GLU A 12 10.82 7.18 -2.05
CA GLU A 12 11.26 6.05 -2.87
C GLU A 12 12.75 5.74 -2.67
N ALA A 13 13.60 6.77 -2.55
CA ALA A 13 15.01 6.57 -2.26
C ALA A 13 15.24 5.94 -0.88
N GLY A 14 14.42 6.31 0.11
CA GLY A 14 14.43 5.66 1.42
C GLY A 14 14.06 4.17 1.34
N LEU A 15 13.05 3.81 0.53
CA LEU A 15 12.68 2.42 0.29
C LEU A 15 13.78 1.64 -0.42
N VAL A 16 14.42 2.22 -1.44
CA VAL A 16 15.56 1.58 -2.12
C VAL A 16 16.72 1.33 -1.16
N LEU A 17 17.02 2.29 -0.28
CA LEU A 17 18.05 2.11 0.75
C LEU A 17 17.69 0.97 1.72
N LEU A 18 16.43 0.87 2.13
CA LEU A 18 15.94 -0.22 2.98
C LEU A 18 16.03 -1.57 2.27
N ILE A 19 15.68 -1.64 0.97
CA ILE A 19 15.85 -2.85 0.16
C ILE A 19 17.31 -3.28 0.14
N ILE A 20 18.23 -2.35 -0.13
CA ILE A 20 19.67 -2.63 -0.13
C ILE A 20 20.13 -3.14 1.24
N LEU A 21 19.65 -2.53 2.33
CA LEU A 21 19.98 -2.94 3.70
C LEU A 21 19.48 -4.36 3.99
N VAL A 22 18.23 -4.69 3.64
CA VAL A 22 17.65 -6.03 3.81
C VAL A 22 18.45 -7.07 3.00
N VAL A 23 18.82 -6.74 1.76
CA VAL A 23 19.64 -7.63 0.92
C VAL A 23 21.03 -7.83 1.53
N ILE A 24 21.72 -6.79 1.99
CA ILE A 24 23.05 -6.92 2.61
C ILE A 24 22.98 -7.76 3.89
N ILE A 25 22.03 -7.46 4.78
CA ILE A 25 21.90 -8.20 6.05
C ILE A 25 21.47 -9.64 5.78
N GLY A 26 20.45 -9.86 4.96
CA GLY A 26 19.96 -11.20 4.64
C GLY A 26 21.00 -12.05 3.96
N GLN A 27 21.75 -11.50 2.98
CA GLN A 27 22.81 -12.21 2.27
C GLN A 27 24.04 -12.49 3.15
N SER A 28 24.33 -11.63 4.13
CA SER A 28 25.43 -11.89 5.07
C SER A 28 25.10 -12.99 6.07
N ALA A 29 23.82 -13.21 6.32
CA ALA A 29 23.33 -14.22 7.25
C ALA A 29 23.00 -15.54 6.56
N ASP A 30 22.49 -15.50 5.33
CA ASP A 30 22.23 -16.66 4.47
C ASP A 30 22.59 -16.33 3.01
N HIS A 31 23.56 -17.08 2.45
CA HIS A 31 24.07 -16.84 1.09
C HIS A 31 23.03 -17.14 -0.02
N ASP A 32 21.91 -17.75 0.30
CA ASP A 32 20.87 -18.13 -0.68
C ASP A 32 19.85 -17.05 -0.96
N LEU A 33 19.84 -15.92 -0.23
CA LEU A 33 18.81 -14.87 -0.41
C LEU A 33 18.77 -14.33 -1.85
N ILE A 34 19.92 -14.09 -2.47
CA ILE A 34 20.00 -13.62 -3.87
C ILE A 34 20.27 -14.75 -4.88
N SER A 35 20.14 -16.02 -4.46
CA SER A 35 20.18 -17.13 -5.41
C SER A 35 19.07 -16.99 -6.45
N SER A 36 19.33 -17.43 -7.69
CA SER A 36 18.33 -17.31 -8.76
C SER A 36 17.04 -18.07 -8.45
N PHE A 37 17.14 -19.20 -7.76
CA PHE A 37 15.97 -19.96 -7.30
C PHE A 37 15.15 -19.20 -6.27
N ASN A 38 15.79 -18.63 -5.25
CA ASN A 38 15.08 -17.87 -4.21
C ASN A 38 14.47 -16.58 -4.75
N LEU A 39 15.17 -15.85 -5.64
CA LEU A 39 14.61 -14.68 -6.29
C LEU A 39 13.41 -15.00 -7.16
N GLN A 40 13.43 -16.11 -7.89
CA GLN A 40 12.29 -16.59 -8.67
C GLN A 40 11.10 -16.91 -7.76
N THR A 41 11.30 -17.69 -6.71
CA THR A 41 10.25 -18.04 -5.75
C THR A 41 9.68 -16.82 -5.04
N THR A 42 10.54 -15.91 -4.62
CA THR A 42 10.15 -14.62 -4.02
C THR A 42 9.33 -13.78 -4.97
N ALA A 43 9.72 -13.71 -6.25
CA ALA A 43 8.96 -12.99 -7.27
C ALA A 43 7.57 -13.63 -7.50
N LEU A 44 7.47 -14.97 -7.58
CA LEU A 44 6.20 -15.69 -7.73
C LEU A 44 5.25 -15.44 -6.56
N ASN A 45 5.75 -15.48 -5.34
CA ASN A 45 4.94 -15.20 -4.15
C ASN A 45 4.50 -13.73 -4.09
N ASN A 46 5.36 -12.81 -4.54
CA ASN A 46 5.08 -11.38 -4.50
C ASN A 46 4.05 -10.91 -5.52
N VAL A 47 3.80 -11.64 -6.63
CA VAL A 47 2.85 -11.20 -7.66
C VAL A 47 1.43 -11.05 -7.13
N ILE A 48 1.01 -11.91 -6.21
CA ILE A 48 -0.32 -11.88 -5.59
C ILE A 48 -0.43 -10.66 -4.70
N LEU A 49 0.53 -10.48 -3.79
CA LEU A 49 0.63 -9.34 -2.89
C LEU A 49 0.64 -8.01 -3.67
N LEU A 50 1.50 -7.90 -4.67
CA LEU A 50 1.62 -6.69 -5.49
C LEU A 50 0.33 -6.39 -6.25
N CYS A 51 -0.33 -7.41 -6.82
CA CYS A 51 -1.59 -7.24 -7.52
C CYS A 51 -2.69 -6.70 -6.59
N LEU A 52 -2.82 -7.25 -5.37
CA LEU A 52 -3.74 -6.75 -4.35
C LEU A 52 -3.38 -5.32 -3.92
N ALA A 53 -2.11 -5.04 -3.66
CA ALA A 53 -1.64 -3.71 -3.27
C ALA A 53 -1.95 -2.65 -4.33
N LEU A 54 -1.77 -2.98 -5.63
CA LEU A 54 -2.13 -2.09 -6.74
C LEU A 54 -3.63 -1.81 -6.81
N GLY A 55 -4.48 -2.78 -6.44
CA GLY A 55 -5.92 -2.62 -6.36
C GLY A 55 -6.35 -1.73 -5.20
N VAL A 56 -5.78 -1.96 -4.01
CA VAL A 56 -6.13 -1.24 -2.78
C VAL A 56 -5.58 0.19 -2.78
N ALA A 57 -4.43 0.45 -3.43
CA ALA A 57 -3.78 1.75 -3.40
C ALA A 57 -4.69 2.91 -3.85
N PRO A 58 -5.42 2.85 -4.99
CA PRO A 58 -6.36 3.91 -5.38
C PRO A 58 -7.51 4.12 -4.38
N VAL A 59 -7.98 3.06 -3.72
CA VAL A 59 -9.04 3.15 -2.69
C VAL A 59 -8.52 3.94 -1.49
N ILE A 60 -7.33 3.60 -0.99
CA ILE A 60 -6.71 4.35 0.13
C ILE A 60 -6.41 5.79 -0.28
N MET A 61 -5.98 6.04 -1.52
CA MET A 61 -5.77 7.40 -2.04
C MET A 61 -7.03 8.27 -2.00
N THR A 62 -8.26 7.69 -2.06
CA THR A 62 -9.53 8.40 -1.89
C THR A 62 -10.02 8.52 -0.45
N SER A 63 -9.20 8.16 0.55
CA SER A 63 -9.56 8.10 1.97
C SER A 63 -10.63 7.06 2.29
N ASP A 64 -10.70 5.99 1.51
CA ASP A 64 -11.49 4.80 1.78
C ASP A 64 -10.56 3.61 2.05
N ILE A 65 -11.08 2.53 2.63
CA ILE A 65 -10.33 1.30 2.90
C ILE A 65 -11.11 0.13 2.35
N ASP A 66 -10.45 -0.73 1.56
CA ASP A 66 -11.05 -1.96 1.04
C ASP A 66 -10.35 -3.19 1.64
N LEU A 67 -10.99 -3.80 2.60
CA LEU A 67 -10.54 -5.07 3.20
C LEU A 67 -11.11 -6.28 2.49
N SER A 68 -12.12 -6.10 1.63
CA SER A 68 -12.82 -7.18 0.95
C SER A 68 -12.00 -7.86 -0.14
N VAL A 69 -10.86 -7.28 -0.51
CA VAL A 69 -10.00 -7.76 -1.61
C VAL A 69 -9.62 -9.24 -1.47
N VAL A 70 -9.34 -9.72 -0.26
CA VAL A 70 -9.02 -11.14 -0.04
C VAL A 70 -10.25 -12.04 -0.10
N GLY A 71 -11.42 -11.56 0.34
CA GLY A 71 -12.69 -12.26 0.14
C GLY A 71 -13.07 -12.33 -1.34
N THR A 72 -12.86 -11.24 -2.08
CA THR A 72 -13.08 -11.17 -3.54
C THR A 72 -12.12 -12.09 -4.29
N LEU A 73 -10.82 -12.11 -3.90
CA LEU A 73 -9.83 -13.04 -4.41
C LEU A 73 -10.29 -14.49 -4.20
N ALA A 74 -10.70 -14.83 -2.96
CA ALA A 74 -11.13 -16.18 -2.61
C ALA A 74 -12.37 -16.59 -3.42
N LEU A 75 -13.40 -15.74 -3.47
CA LEU A 75 -14.63 -16.03 -4.19
C LEU A 75 -14.39 -16.20 -5.69
N SER A 76 -13.69 -15.28 -6.32
CA SER A 76 -13.42 -15.35 -7.75
C SER A 76 -12.56 -16.56 -8.12
N GLY A 77 -11.51 -16.84 -7.35
CA GLY A 77 -10.65 -18.00 -7.56
C GLY A 77 -11.37 -19.32 -7.32
N VAL A 78 -12.19 -19.41 -6.26
CA VAL A 78 -13.03 -20.60 -6.00
C VAL A 78 -13.99 -20.85 -7.15
N VAL A 79 -14.67 -19.83 -7.65
CA VAL A 79 -15.59 -19.98 -8.80
C VAL A 79 -14.82 -20.39 -10.06
N MET A 80 -13.65 -19.80 -10.33
CA MET A 80 -12.79 -20.22 -11.46
C MET A 80 -12.42 -21.69 -11.32
N GLY A 81 -11.95 -22.10 -10.14
CA GLY A 81 -11.54 -23.47 -9.85
C GLY A 81 -12.68 -24.49 -9.97
N ASP A 82 -13.83 -24.16 -9.39
CA ASP A 82 -15.02 -25.03 -9.44
C ASP A 82 -15.53 -25.23 -10.88
N LEU A 83 -15.63 -24.16 -11.66
CA LEU A 83 -16.03 -24.25 -13.06
C LEU A 83 -15.05 -25.10 -13.88
N MET A 84 -13.74 -24.95 -13.66
CA MET A 84 -12.72 -25.76 -14.35
C MET A 84 -12.81 -27.24 -13.95
N ALA A 85 -13.02 -27.52 -12.65
CA ALA A 85 -13.19 -28.89 -12.14
C ALA A 85 -14.42 -29.59 -12.73
N HIS A 86 -15.49 -28.84 -13.05
CA HIS A 86 -16.69 -29.33 -13.71
C HIS A 86 -16.61 -29.32 -15.26
N GLY A 87 -15.41 -29.11 -15.83
CA GLY A 87 -15.17 -29.22 -17.27
C GLY A 87 -15.53 -27.99 -18.08
N THR A 88 -15.79 -26.84 -17.44
CA THR A 88 -15.96 -25.57 -18.15
C THR A 88 -14.67 -25.14 -18.83
N ALA A 89 -14.73 -24.64 -20.06
CA ALA A 89 -13.58 -24.13 -20.76
C ALA A 89 -12.81 -23.08 -19.93
N THR A 90 -11.51 -23.20 -19.84
CA THR A 90 -10.64 -22.37 -18.95
C THR A 90 -10.87 -20.87 -19.15
N TRP A 91 -10.92 -20.42 -20.43
CA TRP A 91 -11.14 -19.00 -20.74
C TRP A 91 -12.48 -18.47 -20.22
N LEU A 92 -13.54 -19.33 -20.29
CA LEU A 92 -14.87 -18.97 -19.81
C LEU A 92 -14.91 -18.93 -18.27
N ALA A 93 -14.31 -19.91 -17.60
CA ALA A 93 -14.18 -19.92 -16.15
C ALA A 93 -13.45 -18.66 -15.62
N ILE A 94 -12.33 -18.29 -16.28
CA ILE A 94 -11.59 -17.06 -15.94
C ILE A 94 -12.46 -15.82 -16.15
N THR A 95 -13.15 -15.72 -17.29
CA THR A 95 -14.02 -14.58 -17.60
C THR A 95 -15.13 -14.42 -16.56
N ILE A 96 -15.77 -15.53 -16.18
CA ILE A 96 -16.83 -15.53 -15.13
C ILE A 96 -16.26 -15.09 -13.79
N GLY A 97 -15.11 -15.62 -13.35
CA GLY A 97 -14.49 -15.24 -12.09
C GLY A 97 -14.10 -13.76 -12.05
N LEU A 98 -13.53 -13.22 -13.15
CA LEU A 98 -13.22 -11.80 -13.26
C LEU A 98 -14.49 -10.93 -13.30
N ALA A 99 -15.56 -11.38 -13.93
CA ALA A 99 -16.85 -10.68 -13.90
C ALA A 99 -17.43 -10.63 -12.46
N ILE A 100 -17.35 -11.74 -11.72
CA ILE A 100 -17.76 -11.79 -10.31
C ILE A 100 -16.93 -10.83 -9.47
N SER A 101 -15.61 -10.80 -9.62
CA SER A 101 -14.75 -9.91 -8.87
C SER A 101 -15.03 -8.42 -9.15
N LEU A 102 -15.33 -8.10 -10.41
CA LEU A 102 -15.75 -6.76 -10.81
C LEU A 102 -17.10 -6.39 -10.16
N VAL A 103 -18.07 -7.31 -10.12
CA VAL A 103 -19.37 -7.12 -9.46
C VAL A 103 -19.18 -6.95 -7.96
N CYS A 104 -18.30 -7.71 -7.31
CA CYS A 104 -17.96 -7.54 -5.88
C CYS A 104 -17.43 -6.14 -5.59
N GLY A 105 -16.48 -5.66 -6.39
CA GLY A 105 -15.96 -4.30 -6.28
C GLY A 105 -17.03 -3.23 -6.52
N LEU A 106 -17.91 -3.44 -7.51
CA LEU A 106 -19.02 -2.54 -7.81
C LEU A 106 -20.03 -2.49 -6.64
N ILE A 107 -20.38 -3.63 -6.06
CA ILE A 107 -21.26 -3.70 -4.88
C ILE A 107 -20.67 -2.89 -3.73
N ASN A 108 -19.39 -3.08 -3.41
CA ASN A 108 -18.72 -2.32 -2.37
C ASN A 108 -18.73 -0.81 -2.66
N GLY A 109 -18.38 -0.41 -3.88
CA GLY A 109 -18.39 0.98 -4.31
C GLY A 109 -19.80 1.61 -4.20
N LEU A 110 -20.84 0.89 -4.61
CA LEU A 110 -22.22 1.36 -4.53
C LEU A 110 -22.67 1.47 -3.07
N LEU A 111 -22.42 0.47 -2.23
CA LEU A 111 -22.79 0.50 -0.81
C LEU A 111 -22.13 1.67 -0.07
N VAL A 112 -20.83 1.88 -0.30
CA VAL A 112 -20.08 2.96 0.34
C VAL A 112 -20.53 4.33 -0.15
N VAL A 113 -20.81 4.47 -1.45
CA VAL A 113 -21.04 5.78 -2.07
C VAL A 113 -22.50 6.20 -2.09
N LEU A 114 -23.44 5.28 -2.43
CA LEU A 114 -24.85 5.62 -2.55
C LEU A 114 -25.56 5.65 -1.19
N PHE A 115 -25.16 4.78 -0.26
CA PHE A 115 -25.73 4.73 1.08
C PHE A 115 -24.89 5.49 2.12
N ASP A 116 -23.79 6.14 1.68
CA ASP A 116 -22.84 6.89 2.53
C ASP A 116 -22.37 6.09 3.76
N LEU A 117 -22.16 4.77 3.55
CA LEU A 117 -21.71 3.86 4.61
C LEU A 117 -20.19 3.96 4.80
N PRO A 118 -19.68 3.78 6.04
CA PRO A 118 -18.24 3.71 6.28
C PRO A 118 -17.59 2.56 5.48
N ALA A 119 -16.62 2.87 4.64
CA ALA A 119 -15.96 1.89 3.77
C ALA A 119 -15.41 0.69 4.55
N LEU A 120 -14.80 0.93 5.72
CA LEU A 120 -14.27 -0.11 6.59
C LEU A 120 -15.35 -1.13 7.02
N ALA A 121 -16.53 -0.64 7.42
CA ALA A 121 -17.62 -1.51 7.87
C ALA A 121 -18.20 -2.34 6.71
N VAL A 122 -18.40 -1.70 5.53
CA VAL A 122 -18.89 -2.37 4.32
C VAL A 122 -17.92 -3.46 3.88
N THR A 123 -16.63 -3.11 3.75
CA THR A 123 -15.63 -4.04 3.20
C THR A 123 -15.27 -5.17 4.16
N LEU A 124 -15.35 -4.97 5.48
CA LEU A 124 -15.27 -6.07 6.46
C LEU A 124 -16.48 -7.01 6.34
N GLY A 125 -17.69 -6.46 6.25
CA GLY A 125 -18.90 -7.26 6.09
C GLY A 125 -18.90 -8.06 4.79
N THR A 126 -18.54 -7.43 3.67
CA THR A 126 -18.49 -8.09 2.35
C THR A 126 -17.31 -9.08 2.26
N MET A 127 -16.17 -8.83 2.91
CA MET A 127 -15.09 -9.81 3.04
C MET A 127 -15.61 -11.10 3.66
N GLY A 128 -16.33 -11.01 4.79
CA GLY A 128 -16.92 -12.17 5.44
C GLY A 128 -17.96 -12.86 4.56
N ALA A 129 -18.83 -12.07 3.88
CA ALA A 129 -19.85 -12.60 2.97
C ALA A 129 -19.22 -13.35 1.77
N TYR A 130 -18.23 -12.76 1.09
CA TYR A 130 -17.59 -13.38 -0.08
C TYR A 130 -16.79 -14.64 0.32
N THR A 131 -16.09 -14.59 1.45
CA THR A 131 -15.44 -15.78 2.00
C THR A 131 -16.45 -16.86 2.38
N GLY A 132 -17.57 -16.48 3.01
CA GLY A 132 -18.66 -17.41 3.35
C GLY A 132 -19.28 -18.06 2.11
N ILE A 133 -19.51 -17.31 1.03
CA ILE A 133 -20.00 -17.87 -0.25
C ILE A 133 -18.98 -18.86 -0.81
N SER A 134 -17.68 -18.58 -0.72
CA SER A 134 -16.61 -19.50 -1.14
C SER A 134 -16.69 -20.85 -0.38
N PHE A 135 -16.98 -20.80 0.93
CA PHE A 135 -17.23 -22.01 1.73
C PHE A 135 -18.49 -22.75 1.30
N LEU A 136 -19.56 -22.04 0.95
CA LEU A 136 -20.79 -22.68 0.47
C LEU A 136 -20.59 -23.40 -0.86
N ILE A 137 -19.77 -22.88 -1.76
CA ILE A 137 -19.47 -23.50 -3.07
C ILE A 137 -18.63 -24.77 -2.88
N LEU A 138 -17.56 -24.74 -2.09
CA LEU A 138 -16.63 -25.86 -1.94
C LEU A 138 -16.99 -26.82 -0.80
N GLY A 139 -17.89 -26.46 0.11
CA GLY A 139 -18.25 -27.31 1.26
C GLY A 139 -17.04 -27.64 2.18
N GLY A 140 -16.02 -26.76 2.21
CA GLY A 140 -14.78 -26.97 2.98
C GLY A 140 -13.74 -27.87 2.30
N LEU A 141 -13.98 -28.30 1.07
CA LEU A 141 -13.00 -29.04 0.25
C LEU A 141 -12.04 -28.08 -0.46
N ALA A 142 -10.92 -28.63 -0.95
CA ALA A 142 -10.01 -27.94 -1.83
C ALA A 142 -9.98 -28.59 -3.21
N ILE A 143 -9.90 -27.79 -4.26
CA ILE A 143 -9.65 -28.25 -5.62
C ILE A 143 -8.15 -28.09 -5.89
N THR A 144 -7.50 -29.18 -6.30
CA THR A 144 -6.04 -29.23 -6.51
C THR A 144 -5.64 -29.66 -7.92
N THR A 145 -6.60 -29.74 -8.84
CA THR A 145 -6.34 -30.12 -10.23
C THR A 145 -6.79 -29.00 -11.16
N PHE A 146 -5.85 -28.44 -11.89
CA PHE A 146 -6.08 -27.32 -12.79
C PHE A 146 -5.55 -27.64 -14.19
N PRO A 147 -6.13 -27.03 -15.26
CA PRO A 147 -5.58 -27.10 -16.60
C PRO A 147 -4.14 -26.56 -16.66
N ASN A 148 -3.29 -27.23 -17.44
CA ASN A 148 -1.87 -26.81 -17.62
C ASN A 148 -1.72 -25.35 -18.05
N SER A 149 -2.70 -24.80 -18.76
CA SER A 149 -2.69 -23.38 -19.17
C SER A 149 -2.74 -22.42 -17.95
N VAL A 150 -3.46 -22.75 -16.90
CA VAL A 150 -3.55 -21.95 -15.67
C VAL A 150 -2.26 -22.10 -14.84
N VAL A 151 -1.80 -23.33 -14.66
CA VAL A 151 -0.55 -23.63 -13.96
C VAL A 151 0.63 -22.95 -14.67
N SER A 152 0.75 -23.11 -15.98
CA SER A 152 1.82 -22.46 -16.74
C SER A 152 1.74 -20.92 -16.67
N PHE A 153 0.54 -20.35 -16.67
CA PHE A 153 0.38 -18.89 -16.53
C PHE A 153 0.93 -18.39 -15.18
N GLY A 154 0.66 -19.10 -14.08
CA GLY A 154 1.06 -18.71 -12.75
C GLY A 154 2.51 -19.07 -12.36
N SER A 155 3.05 -20.19 -12.88
CA SER A 155 4.33 -20.74 -12.42
C SER A 155 5.45 -20.77 -13.47
N SER A 156 5.14 -20.61 -14.79
CA SER A 156 6.16 -20.70 -15.83
C SER A 156 7.07 -19.47 -15.90
N ASN A 157 8.26 -19.69 -16.44
CA ASN A 157 9.21 -18.62 -16.73
C ASN A 157 9.13 -18.17 -18.19
N LEU A 158 9.59 -16.95 -18.47
CA LEU A 158 9.85 -16.53 -19.84
C LEU A 158 10.92 -17.44 -20.45
N SER A 159 10.69 -17.85 -21.71
CA SER A 159 11.59 -18.74 -22.44
C SER A 159 13.05 -18.28 -22.35
N GLY A 160 13.94 -19.16 -21.88
CA GLY A 160 15.37 -18.89 -21.75
C GLY A 160 15.76 -18.01 -20.55
N THR A 161 14.86 -17.67 -19.63
CA THR A 161 15.14 -16.87 -18.44
C THR A 161 14.59 -17.53 -17.18
N GLN A 162 15.00 -17.03 -16.01
CA GLN A 162 14.41 -17.43 -14.73
C GLN A 162 13.38 -16.40 -14.22
N ILE A 163 12.90 -15.52 -15.11
CA ILE A 163 11.92 -14.50 -14.77
C ILE A 163 10.51 -15.10 -14.91
N PRO A 164 9.71 -15.13 -13.81
CA PRO A 164 8.34 -15.63 -13.88
C PRO A 164 7.48 -14.80 -14.83
N PHE A 165 6.72 -15.47 -15.70
CA PHE A 165 5.81 -14.81 -16.62
C PHE A 165 4.76 -13.96 -15.88
N ALA A 166 4.21 -14.49 -14.79
CA ALA A 166 3.26 -13.78 -13.94
C ALA A 166 3.83 -12.45 -13.39
N ALA A 167 5.13 -12.42 -13.03
CA ALA A 167 5.78 -11.21 -12.54
C ALA A 167 5.85 -10.12 -13.62
N VAL A 168 6.10 -10.49 -14.86
CA VAL A 168 6.09 -9.54 -16.00
C VAL A 168 4.69 -8.99 -16.22
N VAL A 169 3.66 -9.84 -16.18
CA VAL A 169 2.26 -9.40 -16.36
C VAL A 169 1.87 -8.41 -15.23
N VAL A 170 2.19 -8.71 -13.96
CA VAL A 170 1.88 -7.80 -12.86
C VAL A 170 2.70 -6.51 -12.93
N LEU A 171 3.95 -6.56 -13.42
CA LEU A 171 4.73 -5.35 -13.68
C LEU A 171 4.08 -4.47 -14.75
N VAL A 172 3.54 -5.07 -15.83
CA VAL A 172 2.78 -4.33 -16.85
C VAL A 172 1.53 -3.69 -16.23
N ILE A 173 0.80 -4.41 -15.39
CA ILE A 173 -0.34 -3.86 -14.63
C ILE A 173 0.12 -2.69 -13.74
N ALA A 174 1.25 -2.81 -13.05
CA ALA A 174 1.81 -1.74 -12.24
C ALA A 174 2.16 -0.50 -13.07
N LEU A 175 2.71 -0.66 -14.27
CA LEU A 175 2.99 0.44 -15.20
C LEU A 175 1.70 1.11 -15.69
N ILE A 176 0.67 0.32 -16.02
CA ILE A 176 -0.65 0.85 -16.39
C ILE A 176 -1.24 1.64 -15.22
N MET A 177 -1.21 1.10 -13.99
CA MET A 177 -1.71 1.78 -12.80
C MET A 177 -0.91 3.04 -12.50
N ALA A 178 0.41 3.02 -12.65
CA ALA A 178 1.26 4.20 -12.50
C ALA A 178 0.88 5.28 -13.53
N TYR A 179 0.65 4.89 -14.79
CA TYR A 179 0.19 5.81 -15.82
C TYR A 179 -1.19 6.40 -15.49
N LEU A 180 -2.16 5.57 -15.11
CA LEU A 180 -3.52 6.01 -14.77
C LEU A 180 -3.52 6.97 -13.58
N VAL A 181 -2.76 6.67 -12.52
CA VAL A 181 -2.72 7.48 -11.30
C VAL A 181 -1.95 8.79 -11.51
N HIS A 182 -0.81 8.77 -12.22
CA HIS A 182 0.08 9.94 -12.25
C HIS A 182 -0.09 10.82 -13.49
N PHE A 183 -0.61 10.28 -14.61
CA PHE A 183 -0.62 10.99 -15.89
C PHE A 183 -2.03 11.26 -16.45
N THR A 184 -3.11 10.76 -15.80
CA THR A 184 -4.48 10.98 -16.28
C THR A 184 -5.27 11.96 -15.43
N THR A 185 -6.38 12.46 -15.96
CA THR A 185 -7.35 13.29 -15.23
C THR A 185 -8.04 12.52 -14.11
N TRP A 186 -8.23 11.20 -14.28
CA TRP A 186 -8.77 10.34 -13.24
C TRP A 186 -7.86 10.32 -12.00
N GLY A 187 -6.55 10.14 -12.19
CA GLY A 187 -5.59 10.16 -11.08
C GLY A 187 -5.54 11.51 -10.36
N LYS A 188 -5.60 12.64 -11.10
CA LYS A 188 -5.70 13.97 -10.49
C LYS A 188 -6.96 14.11 -9.63
N SER A 189 -8.09 13.60 -10.13
CA SER A 189 -9.37 13.58 -9.40
C SER A 189 -9.28 12.72 -8.14
N LEU A 190 -8.56 11.60 -8.18
CA LEU A 190 -8.31 10.70 -7.07
C LEU A 190 -7.63 11.43 -5.89
N PHE A 191 -6.53 12.13 -6.16
CA PHE A 191 -5.83 12.92 -5.15
C PHE A 191 -6.67 14.10 -4.62
N ALA A 192 -7.45 14.76 -5.48
CA ALA A 192 -8.34 15.83 -5.08
C ALA A 192 -9.45 15.33 -4.13
N VAL A 193 -10.08 14.19 -4.46
CA VAL A 193 -11.12 13.55 -3.63
C VAL A 193 -10.55 13.14 -2.27
N GLY A 194 -9.38 12.50 -2.26
CA GLY A 194 -8.72 12.09 -1.03
C GLY A 194 -8.22 13.25 -0.17
N GLY A 195 -7.85 14.38 -0.77
CA GLY A 195 -7.46 15.57 -0.03
C GLY A 195 -8.64 16.25 0.67
N SER A 196 -9.76 16.43 -0.04
CA SER A 196 -11.00 16.94 0.52
C SER A 196 -12.17 16.66 -0.41
N ARG A 197 -13.07 15.76 -0.01
CA ARG A 197 -14.28 15.42 -0.78
C ARG A 197 -15.14 16.66 -1.06
N LYS A 198 -15.30 17.55 -0.06
CA LYS A 198 -16.08 18.79 -0.22
C LYS A 198 -15.45 19.74 -1.24
N ALA A 199 -14.15 20.00 -1.13
CA ALA A 199 -13.45 20.87 -2.07
C ALA A 199 -13.46 20.30 -3.50
N ALA A 200 -13.26 18.99 -3.67
CA ALA A 200 -13.34 18.30 -4.95
C ALA A 200 -14.74 18.44 -5.59
N LEU A 201 -15.81 18.29 -4.80
CA LEU A 201 -17.18 18.46 -5.28
C LEU A 201 -17.44 19.90 -5.76
N PHE A 202 -17.03 20.92 -4.98
CA PHE A 202 -17.16 22.33 -5.39
C PHE A 202 -16.32 22.68 -6.61
N SER A 203 -15.25 21.92 -6.88
CA SER A 203 -14.43 22.06 -8.11
C SER A 203 -15.03 21.31 -9.31
N GLY A 204 -16.25 20.76 -9.22
CA GLY A 204 -16.93 20.06 -10.29
C GLY A 204 -16.45 18.61 -10.54
N ILE A 205 -15.68 18.04 -9.62
CA ILE A 205 -15.22 16.64 -9.73
C ILE A 205 -16.37 15.69 -9.36
N ALA A 206 -16.60 14.69 -10.19
CA ALA A 206 -17.60 13.64 -9.94
C ALA A 206 -17.13 12.65 -8.85
N VAL A 207 -17.11 13.10 -7.57
CA VAL A 207 -16.57 12.38 -6.41
C VAL A 207 -17.08 10.94 -6.34
N ASN A 208 -18.39 10.74 -6.52
CA ASN A 208 -19.01 9.42 -6.45
C ASN A 208 -18.47 8.47 -7.53
N ARG A 209 -18.32 8.94 -8.76
CA ARG A 209 -17.77 8.14 -9.87
C ARG A 209 -16.32 7.75 -9.60
N VAL A 210 -15.51 8.69 -9.09
CA VAL A 210 -14.11 8.42 -8.75
C VAL A 210 -14.03 7.34 -7.70
N ARG A 211 -14.79 7.43 -6.61
CA ARG A 211 -14.79 6.43 -5.53
C ARG A 211 -15.30 5.06 -6.00
N ILE A 212 -16.40 4.99 -6.74
CA ILE A 212 -16.91 3.72 -7.28
C ILE A 212 -15.87 3.06 -8.17
N THR A 213 -15.22 3.82 -9.07
CA THR A 213 -14.20 3.26 -9.97
C THR A 213 -12.98 2.71 -9.23
N THR A 214 -12.59 3.28 -8.08
CA THR A 214 -11.49 2.70 -7.28
C THR A 214 -11.85 1.34 -6.71
N PHE A 215 -13.06 1.15 -6.18
CA PHE A 215 -13.53 -0.16 -5.70
C PHE A 215 -13.67 -1.18 -6.83
N VAL A 216 -14.13 -0.76 -8.01
CA VAL A 216 -14.22 -1.64 -9.20
C VAL A 216 -12.84 -2.12 -9.63
N ILE A 217 -11.84 -1.22 -9.68
CA ILE A 217 -10.45 -1.58 -9.98
C ILE A 217 -9.89 -2.51 -8.91
N SER A 218 -10.15 -2.22 -7.63
CA SER A 218 -9.75 -3.08 -6.50
C SER A 218 -10.31 -4.49 -6.64
N GLY A 219 -11.61 -4.62 -6.90
CA GLY A 219 -12.26 -5.90 -7.15
C GLY A 219 -11.67 -6.66 -8.34
N LEU A 220 -11.49 -5.98 -9.49
CA LEU A 220 -10.93 -6.61 -10.68
C LEU A 220 -9.50 -7.13 -10.44
N LEU A 221 -8.64 -6.36 -9.80
CA LEU A 221 -7.28 -6.79 -9.46
C LEU A 221 -7.26 -7.87 -8.39
N ALA A 222 -8.21 -7.87 -7.46
CA ALA A 222 -8.40 -8.98 -6.51
C ALA A 222 -8.78 -10.28 -7.22
N GLY A 223 -9.68 -10.23 -8.22
CA GLY A 223 -10.01 -11.39 -9.04
C GLY A 223 -8.84 -11.90 -9.87
N PHE A 224 -8.05 -10.98 -10.43
CA PHE A 224 -6.83 -11.33 -11.13
C PHE A 224 -5.78 -11.95 -10.19
N ALA A 225 -5.64 -11.45 -8.96
CA ALA A 225 -4.81 -12.06 -7.92
C ALA A 225 -5.30 -13.48 -7.58
N GLY A 226 -6.62 -13.74 -7.62
CA GLY A 226 -7.21 -15.07 -7.50
C GLY A 226 -6.74 -16.03 -8.59
N LEU A 227 -6.73 -15.59 -9.85
CA LEU A 227 -6.19 -16.37 -10.96
C LEU A 227 -4.69 -16.68 -10.78
N LEU A 228 -3.90 -15.69 -10.35
CA LEU A 228 -2.47 -15.88 -10.05
C LEU A 228 -2.27 -16.88 -8.92
N PHE A 229 -3.13 -16.84 -7.89
CA PHE A 229 -3.10 -17.77 -6.77
C PHE A 229 -3.33 -19.20 -7.24
N LEU A 230 -4.35 -19.45 -8.08
CA LEU A 230 -4.62 -20.77 -8.66
C LEU A 230 -3.44 -21.31 -9.45
N GLY A 231 -2.81 -20.46 -10.26
CA GLY A 231 -1.67 -20.87 -11.09
C GLY A 231 -0.38 -21.11 -10.31
N ASN A 232 -0.16 -20.39 -9.21
CA ASN A 232 1.06 -20.49 -8.40
C ASN A 232 0.98 -21.58 -7.34
N TYR A 233 -0.16 -21.69 -6.63
CA TYR A 233 -0.33 -22.64 -5.54
C TYR A 233 -1.07 -23.91 -5.94
N GLU A 234 -1.60 -23.97 -7.14
CA GLU A 234 -2.38 -25.11 -7.68
C GLU A 234 -3.48 -25.57 -6.71
N THR A 235 -4.11 -24.61 -6.02
CA THR A 235 -5.19 -24.91 -5.07
C THR A 235 -6.25 -23.81 -5.07
N ALA A 236 -7.52 -24.24 -5.06
CA ALA A 236 -8.65 -23.38 -4.75
C ALA A 236 -9.28 -23.86 -3.44
N GLN A 237 -9.30 -22.98 -2.44
CA GLN A 237 -9.94 -23.27 -1.15
C GLN A 237 -10.60 -22.02 -0.61
N ALA A 238 -11.64 -22.20 0.18
CA ALA A 238 -12.30 -21.08 0.82
C ALA A 238 -11.33 -20.34 1.75
N GLY A 239 -11.33 -19.01 1.67
CA GLY A 239 -10.42 -18.17 2.47
C GLY A 239 -8.97 -18.12 1.98
N MET A 240 -8.67 -18.68 0.79
CA MET A 240 -7.34 -18.52 0.17
C MET A 240 -6.96 -17.03 0.05
N GLY A 241 -5.68 -16.73 0.21
CA GLY A 241 -5.17 -15.35 0.15
C GLY A 241 -5.45 -14.50 1.40
N ALA A 242 -6.06 -15.03 2.46
CA ALA A 242 -6.34 -14.27 3.68
C ALA A 242 -5.07 -13.70 4.34
N SER A 243 -3.95 -14.41 4.24
CA SER A 243 -2.64 -13.98 4.73
C SER A 243 -2.08 -12.77 3.98
N GLU A 244 -2.57 -12.48 2.76
CA GLU A 244 -2.08 -11.39 1.92
C GLU A 244 -2.68 -10.02 2.28
N LEU A 245 -3.74 -9.98 3.10
CA LEU A 245 -4.44 -8.73 3.43
C LEU A 245 -3.52 -7.71 4.12
N LEU A 246 -2.88 -8.11 5.22
CA LEU A 246 -2.00 -7.21 5.96
C LEU A 246 -0.75 -6.83 5.16
N PRO A 247 -0.05 -7.75 4.49
CA PRO A 247 1.06 -7.41 3.60
C PRO A 247 0.65 -6.42 2.49
N ALA A 248 -0.50 -6.59 1.84
CA ALA A 248 -0.96 -5.70 0.78
C ALA A 248 -1.20 -4.28 1.29
N ILE A 249 -1.91 -4.11 2.42
CA ILE A 249 -2.12 -2.81 3.05
C ILE A 249 -0.78 -2.20 3.51
N THR A 250 0.10 -3.02 4.08
CA THR A 250 1.43 -2.57 4.51
C THR A 250 2.25 -2.06 3.32
N ALA A 251 2.24 -2.77 2.19
CA ALA A 251 2.92 -2.35 0.97
C ALA A 251 2.41 -0.98 0.48
N VAL A 252 1.10 -0.75 0.54
CA VAL A 252 0.50 0.53 0.12
C VAL A 252 0.94 1.67 1.04
N ILE A 253 0.82 1.51 2.36
CA ILE A 253 1.13 2.56 3.33
C ILE A 253 2.64 2.80 3.40
N LEU A 254 3.43 1.73 3.49
CA LEU A 254 4.89 1.79 3.47
C LEU A 254 5.41 2.37 2.14
N GLY A 255 4.69 2.13 1.03
CA GLY A 255 4.94 2.73 -0.28
C GLY A 255 4.69 4.24 -0.35
N GLY A 256 4.25 4.87 0.76
CA GLY A 256 4.04 6.31 0.86
C GLY A 256 2.65 6.78 0.48
N VAL A 257 1.70 5.86 0.32
CA VAL A 257 0.28 6.23 0.21
C VAL A 257 -0.23 6.62 1.60
N SER A 258 -0.76 7.83 1.73
CA SER A 258 -1.29 8.31 2.99
C SER A 258 -2.54 7.52 3.39
N ALA A 259 -2.57 6.99 4.61
CA ALA A 259 -3.77 6.35 5.18
C ALA A 259 -4.96 7.33 5.29
N TYR A 260 -4.70 8.64 5.28
CA TYR A 260 -5.73 9.68 5.28
C TYR A 260 -6.12 10.12 3.87
N GLY A 261 -5.54 9.52 2.84
CA GLY A 261 -5.78 9.85 1.43
C GLY A 261 -5.03 11.08 0.91
N GLY A 262 -5.29 11.43 -0.33
CA GLY A 262 -4.83 12.65 -0.99
C GLY A 262 -3.38 12.65 -1.46
N THR A 263 -2.58 11.66 -1.11
CA THR A 263 -1.17 11.54 -1.53
C THR A 263 -0.73 10.09 -1.65
N GLY A 264 0.25 9.83 -2.51
CA GLY A 264 0.85 8.52 -2.70
C GLY A 264 1.45 8.34 -4.09
N THR A 265 2.27 7.31 -4.26
CA THR A 265 2.87 6.96 -5.55
C THR A 265 2.79 5.46 -5.81
N ILE A 266 2.44 5.07 -7.04
CA ILE A 266 2.44 3.65 -7.42
C ILE A 266 3.85 3.05 -7.44
N PRO A 267 4.91 3.75 -7.92
CA PRO A 267 6.27 3.26 -7.79
C PRO A 267 6.69 2.97 -6.35
N GLY A 268 6.25 3.80 -5.39
CA GLY A 268 6.49 3.55 -3.96
C GLY A 268 5.82 2.26 -3.48
N VAL A 269 4.57 1.99 -3.91
CA VAL A 269 3.86 0.73 -3.59
C VAL A 269 4.61 -0.49 -4.13
N VAL A 270 5.11 -0.41 -5.38
CA VAL A 270 5.90 -1.49 -5.99
C VAL A 270 7.19 -1.74 -5.20
N LEU A 271 7.93 -0.69 -4.85
CA LEU A 271 9.15 -0.82 -4.05
C LEU A 271 8.88 -1.39 -2.66
N ALA A 272 7.80 -0.97 -2.01
CA ALA A 272 7.41 -1.50 -0.71
C ALA A 272 7.00 -2.99 -0.79
N ALA A 273 6.28 -3.41 -1.84
CA ALA A 273 5.96 -4.81 -2.06
C ALA A 273 7.22 -5.66 -2.27
N ILE A 274 8.20 -5.17 -3.04
CA ILE A 274 9.51 -5.83 -3.21
C ILE A 274 10.25 -5.91 -1.87
N LEU A 275 10.26 -4.84 -1.08
CA LEU A 275 10.88 -4.83 0.25
C LEU A 275 10.26 -5.88 1.17
N LEU A 276 8.92 -5.96 1.22
CA LEU A 276 8.22 -6.95 2.04
C LEU A 276 8.51 -8.38 1.58
N ALA A 277 8.52 -8.64 0.27
CA ALA A 277 8.82 -9.95 -0.28
C ALA A 277 10.26 -10.40 0.08
N LEU A 278 11.25 -9.53 -0.07
CA LEU A 278 12.63 -9.82 0.31
C LEU A 278 12.79 -10.01 1.83
N LEU A 279 12.07 -9.23 2.63
CA LEU A 279 12.08 -9.39 4.08
C LEU A 279 11.47 -10.73 4.51
N GLN A 280 10.31 -11.10 3.95
CA GLN A 280 9.66 -12.38 4.23
C GLN A 280 10.54 -13.55 3.79
N SER A 281 11.16 -13.46 2.61
CA SER A 281 12.10 -14.45 2.11
C SER A 281 13.32 -14.59 3.04
N ALA A 282 13.93 -13.47 3.46
CA ALA A 282 15.05 -13.50 4.41
C ALA A 282 14.65 -14.15 5.74
N LEU A 283 13.48 -13.79 6.29
CA LEU A 283 12.97 -14.40 7.53
C LEU A 283 12.69 -15.90 7.35
N GLY A 284 12.14 -16.31 6.20
CA GLY A 284 11.90 -17.73 5.87
C GLY A 284 13.19 -18.55 5.82
N LEU A 285 14.24 -18.03 5.17
CA LEU A 285 15.55 -18.69 5.13
C LEU A 285 16.17 -18.85 6.52
N HIS A 286 15.88 -17.92 7.45
CA HIS A 286 16.31 -18.02 8.86
C HIS A 286 15.39 -18.91 9.73
N GLY A 287 14.45 -19.62 9.14
CA GLY A 287 13.58 -20.57 9.85
C GLY A 287 12.41 -19.92 10.60
N PHE A 288 12.10 -18.63 10.36
CA PHE A 288 10.88 -18.04 10.91
C PHE A 288 9.64 -18.64 10.25
N SER A 289 8.68 -19.08 11.07
CA SER A 289 7.39 -19.56 10.56
C SER A 289 6.59 -18.46 9.86
N GLY A 290 5.55 -18.83 9.10
CA GLY A 290 4.66 -17.88 8.44
C GLY A 290 4.01 -16.89 9.42
N GLU A 291 3.71 -17.34 10.65
CA GLU A 291 3.18 -16.48 11.71
C GLU A 291 4.23 -15.44 12.15
N GLY A 292 5.51 -15.86 12.29
CA GLY A 292 6.62 -14.95 12.61
C GLY A 292 6.83 -13.90 11.52
N GLN A 293 6.73 -14.27 10.25
CA GLN A 293 6.79 -13.35 9.11
C GLN A 293 5.61 -12.37 9.14
N THR A 294 4.39 -12.86 9.39
CA THR A 294 3.19 -12.01 9.51
C THR A 294 3.31 -11.03 10.68
N MET A 295 3.87 -11.45 11.81
CA MET A 295 4.14 -10.57 12.94
C MET A 295 5.13 -9.45 12.57
N ALA A 296 6.21 -9.75 11.85
CA ALA A 296 7.15 -8.75 11.37
C ALA A 296 6.50 -7.72 10.43
N VAL A 297 5.64 -8.17 9.50
CA VAL A 297 4.86 -7.28 8.62
C VAL A 297 3.90 -6.40 9.43
N GLY A 298 3.23 -6.95 10.45
CA GLY A 298 2.36 -6.18 11.34
C GLY A 298 3.11 -5.08 12.10
N PHE A 299 4.30 -5.34 12.61
CA PHE A 299 5.16 -4.32 13.22
C PHE A 299 5.58 -3.24 12.21
N LEU A 300 5.93 -3.63 10.99
CA LEU A 300 6.25 -2.67 9.93
C LEU A 300 5.05 -1.77 9.61
N LEU A 301 3.84 -2.31 9.57
CA LEU A 301 2.62 -1.54 9.36
C LEU A 301 2.44 -0.49 10.46
N ILE A 302 2.60 -0.87 11.73
CA ILE A 302 2.49 0.05 12.86
C ILE A 302 3.53 1.17 12.76
N ILE A 303 4.77 0.82 12.42
CA ILE A 303 5.85 1.79 12.21
C ILE A 303 5.53 2.71 11.02
N ALA A 304 5.08 2.16 9.90
CA ALA A 304 4.76 2.91 8.69
C ALA A 304 3.64 3.95 8.92
N ILE A 305 2.61 3.58 9.69
CA ILE A 305 1.52 4.50 10.06
C ILE A 305 1.98 5.51 11.11
N GLY A 306 2.73 5.08 12.11
CA GLY A 306 3.10 5.89 13.27
C GLY A 306 4.27 6.84 13.04
N ALA A 307 5.24 6.47 12.21
CA ALA A 307 6.46 7.26 12.00
C ALA A 307 6.21 8.67 11.43
N PRO A 308 5.36 8.90 10.41
CA PRO A 308 5.12 10.23 9.87
C PRO A 308 4.53 11.22 10.88
N PRO A 309 3.45 10.91 11.64
CA PRO A 309 2.92 11.82 12.65
C PRO A 309 3.90 12.05 13.80
N MET A 310 4.61 11.01 14.27
CA MET A 310 5.62 11.14 15.32
C MET A 310 6.77 12.06 14.89
N ALA A 311 7.26 11.92 13.68
CA ALA A 311 8.32 12.78 13.13
C ALA A 311 7.87 14.25 13.01
N ARG A 312 6.60 14.51 12.64
CA ARG A 312 6.01 15.86 12.61
C ARG A 312 5.95 16.46 14.04
N THR A 313 5.39 15.73 14.97
CA THR A 313 5.27 16.16 16.38
C THR A 313 6.65 16.43 17.01
N ALA A 314 7.62 15.53 16.80
CA ALA A 314 8.99 15.72 17.27
C ALA A 314 9.63 16.99 16.68
N ARG A 315 9.47 17.21 15.35
CA ARG A 315 10.01 18.40 14.68
C ARG A 315 9.37 19.69 15.22
N ASP A 316 8.05 19.69 15.44
CA ASP A 316 7.33 20.85 15.94
C ASP A 316 7.70 21.14 17.41
N TRP A 317 7.89 20.11 18.23
CA TRP A 317 8.42 20.24 19.58
C TRP A 317 9.84 20.84 19.60
N TRP A 318 10.75 20.35 18.72
CA TRP A 318 12.10 20.91 18.58
C TRP A 318 12.10 22.37 18.12
N ARG A 319 11.19 22.73 17.18
CA ARG A 319 11.04 24.12 16.73
C ARG A 319 10.56 25.05 17.85
N ARG A 320 9.53 24.63 18.59
CA ARG A 320 9.03 25.38 19.76
C ARG A 320 10.12 25.56 20.83
N ARG A 321 10.86 24.51 21.12
CA ARG A 321 11.94 24.58 22.09
C ARG A 321 13.05 25.55 21.67
N ARG A 322 13.42 25.57 20.37
CA ARG A 322 14.38 26.55 19.84
C ARG A 322 13.83 27.98 19.87
N ALA A 323 12.57 28.20 19.55
CA ALA A 323 11.94 29.52 19.60
C ALA A 323 11.97 30.08 21.04
N ASN A 324 11.57 29.28 22.03
CA ASN A 324 11.61 29.69 23.43
C ASN A 324 13.03 30.04 23.92
N VAL A 325 14.06 29.26 23.52
CA VAL A 325 15.44 29.54 23.86
C VAL A 325 15.93 30.88 23.25
N MET A 326 15.52 31.19 22.01
CA MET A 326 15.86 32.47 21.36
C MET A 326 15.13 33.65 22.02
N GLU A 327 13.89 33.47 22.44
CA GLU A 327 13.10 34.47 23.13
C GLU A 327 13.70 34.80 24.52
N PHE A 328 14.11 33.81 25.28
CA PHE A 328 14.84 34.00 26.53
C PHE A 328 16.21 34.68 26.33
N ALA A 329 16.93 34.34 25.27
CA ALA A 329 18.21 34.96 24.95
C ALA A 329 18.05 36.45 24.52
N SER A 330 16.96 36.79 23.83
CA SER A 330 16.69 38.18 23.42
C SER A 330 16.18 39.03 24.58
N ALA A 331 15.40 38.47 25.52
CA ALA A 331 14.95 39.16 26.71
C ALA A 331 16.11 39.53 27.65
N GLY A 332 17.09 38.61 27.82
CA GLY A 332 18.26 38.86 28.65
C GLY A 332 19.23 39.93 28.12
N THR A 333 19.24 40.17 26.80
CA THR A 333 20.04 41.24 26.15
C THR A 333 19.34 42.60 26.16
N GLY A 334 18.01 42.64 26.35
CA GLY A 334 17.24 43.89 26.48
C GLY A 334 17.38 44.58 27.82
N GLU A 335 17.47 43.83 28.93
CA GLU A 335 17.65 44.37 30.28
C GLU A 335 19.04 45.02 30.50
N SER A 336 20.09 44.47 29.93
CA SER A 336 21.44 45.04 30.07
C SER A 336 21.66 46.37 29.29
N ARG A 337 20.79 46.72 28.33
CA ARG A 337 20.83 48.00 27.63
C ARG A 337 20.00 49.11 28.27
N GLY A 338 19.01 48.76 29.07
CA GLY A 338 18.19 49.73 29.81
C GLY A 338 18.88 50.35 31.03
N GLU A 339 19.82 49.60 31.67
CA GLU A 339 20.54 50.12 32.84
C GLU A 339 21.72 51.03 32.49
N SER A 340 22.27 50.97 31.27
CA SER A 340 23.38 51.86 30.86
C SER A 340 22.92 53.26 30.36
N GLU A 341 21.67 53.46 29.99
CA GLU A 341 21.14 54.77 29.59
C GLU A 341 20.50 55.54 30.73
N GLY A 342 20.17 54.91 31.86
CA GLY A 342 19.59 55.55 33.04
C GLY A 342 20.59 56.31 33.95
N SER A 343 21.92 56.04 33.86
CA SER A 343 22.93 56.63 34.72
C SER A 343 23.58 57.93 34.19
N SER A 344 23.35 58.27 32.91
CA SER A 344 23.98 59.47 32.28
C SER A 344 23.06 60.75 32.31
N GLY A 345 21.84 60.68 32.84
CA GLY A 345 20.88 61.77 32.80
C GLY A 345 20.67 62.56 34.08
N ALA A 346 21.37 62.24 35.21
CA ALA A 346 21.06 62.80 36.53
C ALA A 346 22.02 63.91 37.03
N GLU A 347 23.00 64.36 36.22
CA GLU A 347 24.03 65.25 36.72
C GLU A 347 24.13 66.65 36.07
N VAL A 348 23.06 67.15 35.43
CA VAL A 348 23.00 68.55 34.93
C VAL A 348 21.64 69.20 35.22
N ARG A 349 21.28 69.44 36.49
CA ARG A 349 20.29 70.46 36.88
C ARG A 349 20.43 70.87 38.35
N SER A 350 21.47 71.60 38.66
CA SER A 350 21.52 72.40 39.92
C SER A 350 22.56 73.52 39.74
N THR A 351 22.17 74.55 39.04
CA THR A 351 22.68 75.95 39.27
C THR A 351 22.01 76.89 38.28
N ALA A 352 20.97 77.60 38.74
CA ALA A 352 20.65 78.98 38.35
C ALA A 352 19.23 79.35 38.81
N VAL A 353 19.09 79.93 39.99
CA VAL A 353 18.17 81.00 40.26
C VAL A 353 18.77 81.84 41.39
N ASN A 354 19.23 83.02 41.03
CA ASN A 354 19.07 84.27 41.72
C ASN A 354 18.74 85.33 40.70
#